data_f66ddd6b0954b9ef219eec701814aa00
#
_entry.id   f66ddd6b0954b9ef219eec701814aa00
#
_cell.length_a   1.000
_cell.length_b   1.000
_cell.length_c   1.000
_cell.angle_alpha   90.00
_cell.angle_beta   90.00
_cell.angle_gamma   90.00
#
_symmetry.space_group_name_H-M   'P 1'
#
loop_
_entity.id
_entity.type
_entity.pdbx_description
1 polymer ?
#
loop_
_entity_poly.entity_id
_entity_poly.type
_entity_poly.pdbx_seq_one_letter_code
_entity_poly.pdbx_strand_id
1 'polypeptide(L)' 'MNRLGLMSAKLTKDEMIEWFNSAPGSSRHERMLWAAHKIARLTGATESGAYQMLESVVIEAERLQRLNPRDFNDRG' A
#
# COMPACT_ATOMS: atom_id res chain seq x y z
N MET A 1 15.79 15.18 15.57
CA MET A 1 15.49 14.66 15.51
C MET A 1 14.94 14.31 15.63
N ASN A 2 14.65 14.27 15.31
CA ASN A 2 14.00 13.74 15.31
C ASN A 2 13.68 13.07 15.49
N ARG A 3 13.73 12.94 15.64
CA ARG A 3 13.32 12.20 15.65
C ARG A 3 12.41 11.88 15.98
N LEU A 4 11.96 12.00 16.32
CA LEU A 4 11.02 11.81 16.50
C LEU A 4 10.27 11.83 15.87
N GLY A 5 10.28 12.59 15.66
CA GLY A 5 9.45 12.89 14.81
C GLY A 5 9.25 11.82 13.94
N LEU A 6 9.67 11.36 13.95
CA LEU A 6 9.60 10.45 13.28
C LEU A 6 8.57 9.75 13.26
N MET A 7 7.86 9.93 14.02
CA MET A 7 6.88 9.31 14.10
C MET A 7 5.99 9.53 13.12
N SER A 8 5.74 10.41 12.69
CA SER A 8 4.84 10.59 11.64
C SER A 8 5.58 10.31 10.38
N ALA A 9 6.30 9.30 10.39
CA ALA A 9 7.07 8.96 9.24
C ALA A 9 6.16 8.69 8.07
N LYS A 10 6.58 9.11 6.91
CA LYS A 10 5.85 8.82 5.73
C LYS A 10 6.33 7.52 5.16
N LEU A 11 5.42 6.76 4.63
CA LEU A 11 5.79 5.54 3.94
C LEU A 11 6.06 5.85 2.49
N THR A 12 7.03 5.17 1.92
CA THR A 12 7.29 5.31 0.51
C THR A 12 6.24 4.53 -0.27
N LYS A 13 6.18 4.79 -1.57
CA LYS A 13 5.25 4.06 -2.41
C LYS A 13 5.56 2.58 -2.40
N ASP A 14 6.85 2.24 -2.40
CA ASP A 14 7.23 0.83 -2.38
C ASP A 14 6.77 0.15 -1.10
N GLU A 15 6.86 0.85 0.02
CA GLU A 15 6.41 0.27 1.27
C GLU A 15 4.90 0.06 1.27
N MET A 16 4.17 0.98 0.68
CA MET A 16 2.73 0.82 0.60
C MET A 16 2.38 -0.38 -0.26
N ILE A 17 3.09 -0.56 -1.35
CA ILE A 17 2.84 -1.70 -2.22
C ILE A 17 3.18 -3.00 -1.50
N GLU A 18 4.23 -2.99 -0.68
CA GLU A 18 4.55 -4.18 0.08
C GLU A 18 3.45 -4.54 1.05
N TRP A 19 2.86 -3.54 1.70
CA TRP A 19 1.74 -3.83 2.59
C TRP A 19 0.58 -4.44 1.82
N PHE A 20 0.30 -3.89 0.65
CA PHE A 20 -0.78 -4.41 -0.16
C PHE A 20 -0.49 -5.85 -0.60
N ASN A 21 0.73 -6.12 -1.02
CA ASN A 21 1.08 -7.46 -1.47
C ASN A 21 1.08 -8.48 -0.34
N SER A 22 1.36 -8.03 0.87
CA SER A 22 1.37 -8.92 2.03
C SER A 22 -0.01 -9.10 2.63
N ALA A 23 -0.98 -8.32 2.19
CA ALA A 23 -2.28 -8.34 2.83
C ALA A 23 -2.98 -9.65 2.60
N PRO A 24 -3.65 -10.15 3.62
CA PRO A 24 -4.45 -11.36 3.45
C PRO A 24 -5.74 -11.00 2.73
N GLY A 25 -6.42 -11.99 2.24
CA GLY A 25 -7.67 -11.76 1.57
C GLY A 25 -7.59 -12.21 0.14
N SER A 26 -8.73 -12.49 -0.43
CA SER A 26 -8.79 -13.00 -1.78
C SER A 26 -9.17 -11.96 -2.80
N SER A 27 -9.65 -10.81 -2.37
CA SER A 27 -10.05 -9.79 -3.32
C SER A 27 -9.14 -8.59 -3.19
N ARG A 28 -9.08 -7.82 -4.25
CA ARG A 28 -8.30 -6.61 -4.25
C ARG A 28 -8.81 -5.64 -3.20
N HIS A 29 -10.12 -5.55 -3.08
CA HIS A 29 -10.72 -4.62 -2.11
C HIS A 29 -10.35 -5.00 -0.68
N GLU A 30 -10.41 -6.28 -0.35
CA GLU A 30 -10.05 -6.71 0.99
C GLU A 30 -8.60 -6.38 1.29
N ARG A 31 -7.73 -6.61 0.33
CA ARG A 31 -6.32 -6.33 0.51
C ARG A 31 -6.08 -4.83 0.65
N MET A 32 -6.83 -4.04 -0.10
CA MET A 32 -6.72 -2.58 0.01
C MET A 32 -7.12 -2.11 1.40
N LEU A 33 -8.20 -2.65 1.94
CA LEU A 33 -8.64 -2.24 3.26
C LEU A 33 -7.62 -2.62 4.32
N TRP A 34 -7.09 -3.83 4.23
CA TRP A 34 -6.11 -4.28 5.20
C TRP A 34 -4.86 -3.41 5.17
N ALA A 35 -4.35 -3.15 3.97
CA ALA A 35 -3.14 -2.37 3.84
C ALA A 35 -3.37 -0.92 4.25
N ALA A 36 -4.53 -0.37 3.91
CA ALA A 36 -4.84 1.00 4.30
C ALA A 36 -4.89 1.13 5.81
N HIS A 37 -5.43 0.13 6.49
CA HIS A 37 -5.47 0.15 7.94
C HIS A 37 -4.05 0.18 8.51
N LYS A 38 -3.16 -0.65 7.98
CA LYS A 38 -1.78 -0.67 8.45
C LYS A 38 -1.08 0.65 8.18
N ILE A 39 -1.28 1.19 6.98
CA ILE A 39 -0.66 2.45 6.63
C ILE A 39 -1.15 3.57 7.54
N ALA A 40 -2.46 3.58 7.81
CA ALA A 40 -3.02 4.60 8.68
C ALA A 40 -2.39 4.55 10.06
N ARG A 41 -2.22 3.34 10.58
CA ARG A 41 -1.64 3.20 11.91
C ARG A 41 -0.19 3.65 11.94
N LEU A 42 0.54 3.39 10.88
CA LEU A 42 1.95 3.71 10.85
C LEU A 42 2.20 5.19 10.60
N THR A 43 1.31 5.83 9.84
CA THR A 43 1.54 7.22 9.48
C THR A 43 0.72 8.20 10.30
N GLY A 44 -0.26 7.69 11.04
CA GLY A 44 -1.13 8.59 11.79
C GLY A 44 -2.26 9.16 10.97
N ALA A 45 -2.40 8.75 9.73
CA ALA A 45 -3.47 9.23 8.87
C ALA A 45 -4.78 8.53 9.21
N THR A 46 -5.87 9.08 8.70
CA THR A 46 -7.15 8.38 8.83
C THR A 46 -7.15 7.21 7.87
N GLU A 47 -8.02 6.24 8.14
CA GLU A 47 -8.09 5.11 7.24
C GLU A 47 -8.57 5.52 5.87
N SER A 48 -9.48 6.48 5.82
CA SER A 48 -9.96 6.97 4.55
C SER A 48 -8.82 7.62 3.75
N GLY A 49 -8.03 8.45 4.40
CA GLY A 49 -6.91 9.08 3.73
C GLY A 49 -5.88 8.07 3.29
N ALA A 50 -5.60 7.10 4.15
CA ALA A 50 -4.64 6.06 3.80
C ALA A 50 -5.13 5.25 2.63
N TYR A 51 -6.43 4.95 2.60
CA TYR A 51 -6.98 4.20 1.50
C TYR A 51 -6.81 4.95 0.19
N GLN A 52 -7.08 6.25 0.20
CA GLN A 52 -6.96 7.03 -1.02
C GLN A 52 -5.52 7.09 -1.51
N MET A 53 -4.59 7.27 -0.59
CA MET A 53 -3.18 7.28 -0.97
C MET A 53 -2.78 5.94 -1.55
N LEU A 54 -3.18 4.87 -0.87
CA LEU A 54 -2.83 3.55 -1.32
C LEU A 54 -3.44 3.26 -2.67
N GLU A 55 -4.67 3.70 -2.88
CA GLU A 55 -5.32 3.45 -4.16
C GLU A 55 -4.53 4.07 -5.31
N SER A 56 -4.09 5.30 -5.13
CA SER A 56 -3.29 5.94 -6.15
C SER A 56 -2.01 5.18 -6.43
N VAL A 57 -1.35 4.73 -5.37
CA VAL A 57 -0.10 4.03 -5.52
C VAL A 57 -0.31 2.68 -6.21
N VAL A 58 -1.36 1.98 -5.81
CA VAL A 58 -1.62 0.66 -6.38
C VAL A 58 -2.00 0.77 -7.85
N ILE A 59 -2.82 1.75 -8.19
CA ILE A 59 -3.21 1.93 -9.58
C ILE A 59 -1.98 2.23 -10.43
N GLU A 60 -1.12 3.09 -9.94
CA GLU A 60 0.08 3.39 -10.67
C GLU A 60 0.97 2.18 -10.83
N ALA A 61 1.12 1.41 -9.75
CA ALA A 61 1.96 0.22 -9.80
C ALA A 61 1.39 -0.81 -10.78
N GLU A 62 0.09 -0.92 -10.81
CA GLU A 62 -0.54 -1.86 -11.74
C GLU A 62 -0.27 -1.44 -13.17
N ARG A 63 -0.31 -0.14 -13.41
CA ARG A 63 -0.03 0.34 -14.76
C ARG A 63 1.40 0.09 -15.16
N LEU A 64 2.30 0.14 -14.20
CA LEU A 64 3.71 -0.09 -14.48
C LEU A 64 4.08 -1.55 -14.35
N GLN A 65 3.10 -2.38 -14.01
CA GLN A 65 3.31 -3.82 -13.87
C GLN A 65 4.34 -4.13 -12.81
N ARG A 66 4.38 -3.32 -11.77
CA ARG A 66 5.31 -3.55 -10.68
C ARG A 66 4.69 -4.35 -9.56
N LEU A 67 3.35 -4.50 -9.61
CA LEU A 67 2.62 -5.16 -8.57
C LEU A 67 2.26 -6.53 -9.04
N ASN A 68 2.44 -7.55 -8.25
CA ASN A 68 2.11 -8.92 -8.64
C ASN A 68 2.71 -9.26 -9.98
N PRO A 69 4.02 -9.16 -10.09
CA PRO A 69 4.64 -9.42 -11.39
C PRO A 69 4.28 -10.79 -11.92
N ARG A 70 4.05 -11.71 -11.00
CA ARG A 70 3.72 -13.02 -11.39
C ARG A 70 2.46 -13.08 -12.21
N ASP A 71 1.50 -12.24 -11.90
CA ASP A 71 0.26 -12.23 -12.62
C ASP A 71 0.45 -11.81 -14.05
N PHE A 72 1.40 -10.95 -14.28
CA PHE A 72 1.63 -10.49 -15.63
C PHE A 72 2.43 -11.49 -16.40
N ASN A 73 3.30 -12.20 -15.71
CA ASN A 73 4.12 -13.17 -16.39
C ASN A 73 3.35 -14.39 -16.79
N ASP A 74 2.25 -14.63 -16.14
CA ASP A 74 1.49 -15.79 -16.44
C ASP A 74 1.11 -15.87 -17.88
N ARG A 75 0.95 -14.69 -18.48
CA ARG A 75 0.59 -14.72 -19.78
C ARG A 75 1.72 -14.99 -20.62
N GLY A 76 2.81 -14.61 -20.17
CA GLY A 76 4.02 -14.67 -20.93
C GLY A 76 4.42 -16.00 -21.24
#